data_7cf3771558c135266b7591c1ac9f6cee
#
_entry.id   7cf3771558c135266b7591c1ac9f6cee
#
_cell.length_a   1.000
_cell.length_b   1.000
_cell.length_c   1.000
_cell.angle_alpha   90.00
_cell.angle_beta   90.00
_cell.angle_gamma   90.00
#
_symmetry.space_group_name_H-M   'P 1'
#
loop_
_entity.id
_entity.type
_entity.pdbx_description
1 polymer ?
#
loop_
_entity_poly.entity_id
_entity_poly.type
_entity_poly.pdbx_seq_one_letter_code
_entity_poly.pdbx_strand_id
1 'polypeptide(L)'
;MSSPDFSDRLQRELWTSWASLLRSYSAVHSLGREQHAVVEVSSQTIMVRYGLRWIAFTPSEYRTSEGESQPFTLTLEGRARIGDHEDEMDLYAERLASAIITV
;
A
#
# COMPACT_ATOMS: atom_id res chain seq x y z
N MET A 1 1.63 -21.43 -24.30
CA MET A 1 2.14 -20.06 -24.20
C MET A 1 1.55 -19.40 -22.97
N SER A 2 2.39 -19.02 -22.04
CA SER A 2 1.86 -18.32 -20.89
C SER A 2 1.35 -16.96 -21.36
N SER A 3 0.12 -16.70 -21.06
CA SER A 3 -0.51 -15.47 -21.50
C SER A 3 0.03 -14.29 -20.66
N PRO A 4 0.65 -13.28 -21.28
CA PRO A 4 1.00 -12.07 -20.56
C PRO A 4 -0.22 -11.45 -19.88
N ASP A 5 -1.41 -11.67 -20.47
CA ASP A 5 -2.66 -11.15 -19.94
C ASP A 5 -3.01 -11.74 -18.58
N PHE A 6 -2.71 -13.03 -18.37
CA PHE A 6 -2.98 -13.69 -17.09
C PHE A 6 -2.12 -13.06 -15.99
N SER A 7 -0.83 -12.87 -16.27
CA SER A 7 0.08 -12.26 -15.30
C SER A 7 -0.29 -10.83 -15.00
N ASP A 8 -0.65 -10.06 -16.03
CA ASP A 8 -1.07 -8.66 -15.86
C ASP A 8 -2.36 -8.57 -15.06
N ARG A 9 -3.32 -9.46 -15.31
CA ARG A 9 -4.57 -9.49 -14.58
C ARG A 9 -4.30 -9.77 -13.10
N LEU A 10 -3.45 -10.75 -12.81
CA LEU A 10 -3.13 -11.12 -11.45
C LEU A 10 -2.44 -9.96 -10.72
N GLN A 11 -1.53 -9.28 -11.39
CA GLN A 11 -0.88 -8.10 -10.80
C GLN A 11 -1.88 -6.99 -10.52
N ARG A 12 -2.84 -6.76 -11.41
CA ARG A 12 -3.90 -5.77 -11.17
C ARG A 12 -4.79 -6.15 -9.99
N GLU A 13 -5.09 -7.44 -9.84
CA GLU A 13 -5.88 -7.90 -8.71
C GLU A 13 -5.13 -7.72 -7.40
N LEU A 14 -3.84 -8.01 -7.38
CA LEU A 14 -3.00 -7.78 -6.21
C LEU A 14 -2.95 -6.29 -5.86
N TRP A 15 -2.80 -5.44 -6.88
CA TRP A 15 -2.79 -3.99 -6.70
C TRP A 15 -4.10 -3.50 -6.08
N THR A 16 -5.22 -3.97 -6.60
CA THR A 16 -6.55 -3.62 -6.08
C THR A 16 -6.73 -4.11 -4.65
N SER A 17 -6.26 -5.32 -4.35
CA SER A 17 -6.31 -5.86 -2.99
C SER A 17 -5.47 -5.03 -2.03
N TRP A 18 -4.28 -4.65 -2.46
CA TRP A 18 -3.40 -3.80 -1.65
C TRP A 18 -4.07 -2.47 -1.33
N ALA A 19 -4.66 -1.84 -2.34
CA ALA A 19 -5.38 -0.59 -2.16
C ALA A 19 -6.56 -0.74 -1.18
N SER A 20 -7.31 -1.83 -1.29
CA SER A 20 -8.44 -2.11 -0.41
C SER A 20 -8.01 -2.29 1.03
N LEU A 21 -6.93 -3.02 1.25
CA LEU A 21 -6.38 -3.22 2.59
C LEU A 21 -5.93 -1.90 3.21
N LEU A 22 -5.23 -1.09 2.44
CA LEU A 22 -4.78 0.22 2.92
C LEU A 22 -5.96 1.12 3.26
N ARG A 23 -7.01 1.12 2.45
CA ARG A 23 -8.23 1.89 2.73
C ARG A 23 -8.90 1.43 4.00
N SER A 24 -9.07 0.13 4.16
CA SER A 24 -9.76 -0.44 5.32
C SER A 24 -9.03 -0.12 6.61
N TYR A 25 -7.74 -0.34 6.66
CA TYR A 25 -6.98 -0.09 7.88
C TYR A 25 -6.79 1.39 8.14
N SER A 26 -6.67 2.21 7.09
CA SER A 26 -6.61 3.65 7.27
C SER A 26 -7.91 4.19 7.86
N ALA A 27 -9.04 3.67 7.41
CA ALA A 27 -10.33 4.07 7.97
C ALA A 27 -10.45 3.68 9.45
N VAL A 28 -10.08 2.44 9.77
CA VAL A 28 -10.16 1.95 11.15
C VAL A 28 -9.26 2.74 12.08
N HIS A 29 -8.01 2.98 11.69
CA HIS A 29 -7.05 3.65 12.55
C HIS A 29 -7.29 5.15 12.67
N SER A 30 -8.04 5.76 11.75
CA SER A 30 -8.37 7.18 11.85
C SER A 30 -9.74 7.44 12.49
N LEU A 31 -10.46 6.40 12.90
CA LEU A 31 -11.73 6.56 13.59
C LEU A 31 -11.54 7.34 14.90
N GLY A 32 -12.39 8.34 15.12
CA GLY A 32 -12.35 9.14 16.34
C GLY A 32 -11.25 10.17 16.37
N ARG A 33 -10.45 10.30 15.32
CA ARG A 33 -9.41 11.31 15.23
C ARG A 33 -9.93 12.54 14.52
N GLU A 34 -9.29 13.68 14.75
CA GLU A 34 -9.69 14.95 14.15
C GLU A 34 -9.52 14.96 12.64
N GLN A 35 -8.55 14.19 12.13
CA GLN A 35 -8.30 14.08 10.72
C GLN A 35 -8.62 12.68 10.23
N HIS A 36 -8.98 12.57 8.97
CA HIS A 36 -9.19 11.29 8.31
C HIS A 36 -8.02 11.01 7.39
N ALA A 37 -7.61 9.76 7.33
CA ALA A 37 -6.63 9.33 6.35
C ALA A 37 -7.29 9.35 4.97
N VAL A 38 -6.56 9.82 3.97
CA VAL A 38 -7.02 9.87 2.59
C VAL A 38 -6.22 8.86 1.79
N VAL A 39 -6.91 7.98 1.07
CA VAL A 39 -6.25 7.00 0.20
C VAL A 39 -6.65 7.29 -1.23
N GLU A 40 -5.68 7.69 -2.05
CA GLU A 40 -5.86 7.98 -3.45
C GLU A 40 -5.32 6.81 -4.26
N VAL A 41 -6.11 6.31 -5.19
CA VAL A 41 -5.76 5.11 -5.96
C VAL A 41 -5.91 5.37 -7.45
N SER A 42 -4.88 5.00 -8.20
CA SER A 42 -4.94 4.94 -9.66
C SER A 42 -4.29 3.62 -10.08
N SER A 43 -4.24 3.37 -11.39
CA SER A 43 -3.60 2.15 -11.90
C SER A 43 -2.08 2.16 -11.69
N GLN A 44 -1.49 3.31 -11.43
CA GLN A 44 -0.03 3.46 -11.32
C GLN A 44 0.43 3.93 -9.95
N THR A 45 -0.47 4.43 -9.11
CA THR A 45 -0.07 5.00 -7.83
C THR A 45 -1.15 4.75 -6.79
N ILE A 46 -0.71 4.40 -5.58
CA ILE A 46 -1.54 4.42 -4.38
C ILE A 46 -0.85 5.34 -3.39
N MET A 47 -1.58 6.30 -2.86
CA MET A 47 -1.03 7.21 -1.84
C MET A 47 -1.92 7.20 -0.62
N VAL A 48 -1.33 7.02 0.56
CA VAL A 48 -2.01 7.15 1.84
C VAL A 48 -1.48 8.41 2.50
N ARG A 49 -2.39 9.32 2.83
CA ARG A 49 -2.02 10.61 3.41
C ARG A 49 -2.76 10.84 4.72
N TYR A 50 -2.04 11.31 5.73
CA TYR A 50 -2.61 11.70 7.00
C TYR A 50 -1.95 13.00 7.43
N GLY A 51 -2.70 14.11 7.32
CA GLY A 51 -2.12 15.43 7.56
C GLY A 51 -1.05 15.76 6.52
N LEU A 52 0.13 16.10 6.98
CA LEU A 52 1.26 16.41 6.10
C LEU A 52 2.12 15.19 5.78
N ARG A 53 1.81 14.06 6.38
CA ARG A 53 2.56 12.83 6.15
C ARG A 53 1.88 11.98 5.11
N TRP A 54 2.67 11.31 4.28
CA TRP A 54 2.14 10.40 3.28
C TRP A 54 3.12 9.27 3.00
N ILE A 55 2.57 8.16 2.52
CA ILE A 55 3.32 7.08 1.91
C ILE A 55 2.72 6.83 0.54
N ALA A 56 3.55 6.46 -0.42
CA ALA A 56 3.10 6.27 -1.79
C ALA A 56 3.72 5.02 -2.39
N PHE A 57 2.95 4.34 -3.22
CA PHE A 57 3.36 3.12 -3.90
C PHE A 57 3.18 3.28 -5.40
N THR A 58 4.17 2.83 -6.15
CA THR A 58 3.99 2.51 -7.58
C THR A 58 4.18 0.99 -7.70
N PRO A 59 3.95 0.40 -8.87
CA PRO A 59 4.19 -1.05 -9.03
C PRO A 59 5.62 -1.50 -8.71
N SER A 60 6.57 -0.58 -8.60
CA SER A 60 7.96 -0.95 -8.36
C SER A 60 8.64 -0.18 -7.23
N GLU A 61 7.96 0.78 -6.62
CA GLU A 61 8.63 1.65 -5.65
C GLU A 61 7.71 2.07 -4.50
N TYR A 62 8.29 2.21 -3.32
CA TYR A 62 7.66 2.76 -2.13
C TYR A 62 8.40 4.03 -1.74
N ARG A 63 7.66 5.10 -1.47
CA ARG A 63 8.21 6.39 -1.06
C ARG A 63 7.44 6.96 0.13
N THR A 64 8.13 7.78 0.92
CA THR A 64 7.49 8.46 2.04
C THR A 64 7.75 9.95 2.01
N SER A 65 6.91 10.70 2.74
CA SER A 65 7.09 12.14 2.89
C SER A 65 8.38 12.52 3.62
N GLU A 66 9.01 11.55 4.28
CA GLU A 66 10.28 11.77 4.97
C GLU A 66 11.49 11.54 4.07
N GLY A 67 11.25 11.25 2.80
CA GLY A 67 12.34 11.09 1.83
C GLY A 67 12.81 9.66 1.66
N GLU A 68 12.17 8.70 2.30
CA GLU A 68 12.52 7.29 2.13
C GLU A 68 12.08 6.80 0.75
N SER A 69 12.88 5.97 0.12
CA SER A 69 12.57 5.34 -1.17
C SER A 69 13.13 3.93 -1.15
N GLN A 70 12.28 2.94 -1.44
CA GLN A 70 12.64 1.53 -1.41
C GLN A 70 11.96 0.80 -2.56
N PRO A 71 12.55 -0.31 -3.05
CA PRO A 71 11.84 -1.17 -4.00
C PRO A 71 10.58 -1.73 -3.36
N PHE A 72 9.53 -1.89 -4.16
CA PHE A 72 8.25 -2.43 -3.71
C PHE A 72 7.78 -3.50 -4.68
N THR A 73 7.29 -4.61 -4.13
CA THR A 73 6.76 -5.72 -4.93
C THR A 73 5.60 -6.37 -4.19
N LEU A 74 4.55 -6.73 -4.94
CA LEU A 74 3.49 -7.62 -4.46
C LEU A 74 3.71 -8.98 -5.09
N THR A 75 3.78 -10.02 -4.27
CA THR A 75 4.08 -11.36 -4.74
C THR A 75 2.80 -12.14 -5.05
N LEU A 76 2.92 -13.16 -5.89
CA LEU A 76 1.79 -14.00 -6.26
C LEU A 76 1.24 -14.81 -5.09
N GLU A 77 2.00 -14.93 -4.01
CA GLU A 77 1.57 -15.61 -2.79
C GLU A 77 0.83 -14.68 -1.83
N GLY A 78 0.54 -13.45 -2.26
CA GLY A 78 -0.19 -12.49 -1.43
C GLY A 78 0.66 -11.81 -0.38
N ARG A 79 1.94 -11.61 -0.66
CA ARG A 79 2.86 -10.95 0.24
C ARG A 79 3.29 -9.61 -0.35
N ALA A 80 3.64 -8.66 0.52
CA ALA A 80 4.18 -7.38 0.12
C ALA A 80 5.63 -7.29 0.58
N ARG A 81 6.49 -6.75 -0.27
CA ARG A 81 7.90 -6.58 0.04
C ARG A 81 8.32 -5.14 -0.17
N ILE A 82 8.90 -4.54 0.84
CA ILE A 82 9.47 -3.19 0.78
C ILE A 82 10.94 -3.31 1.19
N GLY A 83 11.85 -3.03 0.25
CA GLY A 83 13.27 -3.25 0.49
C GLY A 83 13.53 -4.71 0.79
N ASP A 84 14.14 -4.98 1.93
CA ASP A 84 14.46 -6.35 2.36
C ASP A 84 13.38 -6.97 3.25
N HIS A 85 12.32 -6.23 3.55
CA HIS A 85 11.29 -6.68 4.46
C HIS A 85 10.07 -7.19 3.71
N GLU A 86 9.63 -8.39 4.05
CA GLU A 86 8.48 -9.01 3.39
C GLU A 86 7.53 -9.57 4.45
N ASP A 87 6.22 -9.41 4.21
CA ASP A 87 5.19 -9.95 5.10
C ASP A 87 3.89 -10.13 4.31
N GLU A 88 2.92 -10.78 4.92
CA GLU A 88 1.60 -10.90 4.31
C GLU A 88 1.01 -9.52 4.07
N MET A 89 0.33 -9.35 2.94
CA MET A 89 -0.24 -8.06 2.54
C MET A 89 -1.13 -7.48 3.63
N ASP A 90 -1.97 -8.31 4.22
CA ASP A 90 -2.92 -7.89 5.26
C ASP A 90 -2.18 -7.28 6.46
N LEU A 91 -1.20 -8.00 6.98
CA LEU A 91 -0.44 -7.55 8.14
C LEU A 91 0.40 -6.31 7.82
N TYR A 92 0.99 -6.28 6.65
CA TYR A 92 1.84 -5.17 6.26
C TYR A 92 1.02 -3.89 6.07
N ALA A 93 -0.14 -4.01 5.41
CA ALA A 93 -1.03 -2.87 5.20
C ALA A 93 -1.50 -2.29 6.53
N GLU A 94 -1.85 -3.14 7.49
CA GLU A 94 -2.25 -2.68 8.81
C GLU A 94 -1.12 -1.93 9.50
N ARG A 95 0.07 -2.48 9.44
CA ARG A 95 1.23 -1.89 10.09
C ARG A 95 1.56 -0.52 9.50
N LEU A 96 1.50 -0.40 8.18
CA LEU A 96 1.77 0.87 7.50
C LEU A 96 0.72 1.91 7.83
N ALA A 97 -0.56 1.53 7.80
CA ALA A 97 -1.64 2.45 8.12
C ALA A 97 -1.55 2.92 9.57
N SER A 98 -1.28 2.00 10.49
CA SER A 98 -1.10 2.34 11.90
C SER A 98 0.06 3.31 12.08
N ALA A 99 1.18 3.05 11.43
CA ALA A 99 2.38 3.88 11.57
C ALA A 99 2.17 5.31 11.09
N ILE A 100 1.45 5.50 9.97
CA ILE A 100 1.26 6.85 9.44
C ILE A 100 0.26 7.65 10.26
N ILE A 101 -0.67 7.00 10.92
CA ILE A 101 -1.75 7.66 11.67
C ILE A 101 -1.38 7.90 13.13
N THR A 102 -0.65 6.99 13.75
CA THR A 102 -0.44 7.01 15.21
C THR A 102 0.83 7.73 15.65
N VAL A 103 1.65 8.18 14.76
CA VAL A 103 2.91 8.88 15.14
C VAL A 103 2.68 10.37 15.34
#